data_8e10c728fee1af729ac909a17866ac0f
#
_entry.id   8e10c728fee1af729ac909a17866ac0f
#
_cell.length_a   1.000
_cell.length_b   1.000
_cell.length_c   1.000
_cell.angle_alpha   90.00
_cell.angle_beta   90.00
_cell.angle_gamma   90.00
#
_symmetry.space_group_name_H-M   'P 1'
#
loop_
_entity.id
_entity.type
_entity.pdbx_description
1 polymer ?
#
loop_
_entity_poly.entity_id
_entity_poly.type
_entity_poly.pdbx_seq_one_letter_code
_entity_poly.pdbx_strand_id
1 'polypeptide(L)'
;MTHTKESLKELISSKLKDYKLIIVSNREPYIHNYAGEEIKYIIPASGMVTALDPIIRAEGGTWIAYGSGDADKEVVDSKGHIAVPPDNPQYTLRRVWLTHEEEERFYYGFSNEALWPLCHIVYVKPKFNEADWQVYKSVNQKFADVVLEEVGNDKAFIFIQDYHFTLLPRMLKESRPDLLVAQFWHIPWPNREAFRICPWGQEILEGLLGNDLLGFHVQYHCNNFLDTVDRNLESRVDYSKFSATKGGKTTHIRPFPISIDFEELNLSSQGKDVENESARIKRELGLKGQIIGVGLDRVDYTKGIPERFMAIDRFLEKYPEYRNKITFVQAGNLSRIHIDDYREYNDKIYDIMVEINHKYREGRWIPIRLLKSHFNRVSVQALYRLSDFCIVSSLHD
;
A
#
# COMPACT_ATOMS: atom_id res chain seq x y z
N MET A 1 -11.45 -7.24 -24.81
CA MET A 1 -12.69 -7.15 -24.00
C MET A 1 -12.38 -6.20 -22.85
N THR A 2 -13.15 -5.14 -22.71
CA THR A 2 -13.09 -4.26 -21.54
C THR A 2 -13.70 -5.03 -20.36
N HIS A 3 -12.91 -5.33 -19.35
CA HIS A 3 -13.41 -5.95 -18.12
C HIS A 3 -14.12 -4.88 -17.29
N THR A 4 -15.42 -4.99 -17.13
CA THR A 4 -16.23 -4.13 -16.26
C THR A 4 -16.39 -4.76 -14.88
N LYS A 5 -16.88 -3.98 -13.89
CA LYS A 5 -17.22 -4.50 -12.55
C LYS A 5 -18.22 -5.66 -12.65
N GLU A 6 -19.20 -5.57 -13.57
CA GLU A 6 -20.20 -6.60 -13.80
C GLU A 6 -19.58 -7.89 -14.36
N SER A 7 -18.69 -7.76 -15.38
CA SER A 7 -18.00 -8.92 -15.95
C SER A 7 -17.07 -9.60 -14.95
N LEU A 8 -16.46 -8.84 -14.02
CA LEU A 8 -15.65 -9.38 -12.93
C LEU A 8 -16.54 -10.13 -11.92
N LYS A 9 -17.68 -9.57 -11.54
CA LYS A 9 -18.65 -10.21 -10.66
C LYS A 9 -19.13 -11.53 -11.26
N GLU A 10 -19.53 -11.54 -12.53
CA GLU A 10 -19.95 -12.77 -13.23
C GLU A 10 -18.83 -13.82 -13.23
N LEU A 11 -17.58 -13.40 -13.48
CA LEU A 11 -16.43 -14.30 -13.48
C LEU A 11 -16.21 -14.91 -12.08
N ILE A 12 -16.20 -14.10 -11.01
CA ILE A 12 -16.02 -14.56 -9.65
C ILE A 12 -17.15 -15.51 -9.26
N SER A 13 -18.40 -15.09 -9.44
CA SER A 13 -19.59 -15.91 -9.15
C SER A 13 -19.59 -17.24 -9.94
N SER A 14 -19.06 -17.25 -11.17
CA SER A 14 -19.00 -18.48 -11.98
C SER A 14 -17.87 -19.42 -11.54
N LYS A 15 -16.71 -18.87 -11.14
CA LYS A 15 -15.49 -19.64 -10.85
C LYS A 15 -15.33 -19.99 -9.37
N LEU A 16 -15.84 -19.13 -8.49
CA LEU A 16 -15.71 -19.26 -7.03
C LEU A 16 -17.07 -19.42 -6.32
N LYS A 17 -18.10 -19.87 -7.03
CA LYS A 17 -19.49 -19.99 -6.53
C LYS A 17 -19.62 -20.70 -5.19
N ASP A 18 -18.78 -21.71 -4.94
CA ASP A 18 -18.80 -22.54 -3.73
C ASP A 18 -17.74 -22.15 -2.71
N TYR A 19 -17.06 -21.01 -2.93
CA TYR A 19 -15.96 -20.54 -2.08
C TYR A 19 -16.35 -19.24 -1.38
N LYS A 20 -16.08 -19.16 -0.07
CA LYS A 20 -16.09 -17.88 0.63
C LYS A 20 -14.90 -17.03 0.16
N LEU A 21 -15.13 -15.78 -0.21
CA LEU A 21 -14.04 -14.82 -0.47
C LEU A 21 -13.59 -14.23 0.86
N ILE A 22 -12.30 -14.39 1.17
CA ILE A 22 -11.68 -13.77 2.35
C ILE A 22 -10.48 -12.95 1.88
N ILE A 23 -10.51 -11.64 2.13
CA ILE A 23 -9.37 -10.74 1.91
C ILE A 23 -8.65 -10.59 3.25
N VAL A 24 -7.32 -10.66 3.22
CA VAL A 24 -6.48 -10.44 4.41
C VAL A 24 -5.48 -9.33 4.13
N SER A 25 -5.49 -8.27 4.94
CA SER A 25 -4.53 -7.18 4.82
C SER A 25 -4.16 -6.60 6.19
N ASN A 26 -3.01 -5.93 6.28
CA ASN A 26 -2.67 -5.20 7.50
C ASN A 26 -3.59 -3.99 7.68
N ARG A 27 -3.86 -3.23 6.62
CA ARG A 27 -4.70 -2.04 6.67
C ARG A 27 -6.17 -2.37 6.44
N GLU A 28 -7.02 -1.89 7.32
CA GLU A 28 -8.46 -2.01 7.19
C GLU A 28 -9.06 -0.97 6.20
N PRO A 29 -10.21 -1.28 5.57
CA PRO A 29 -10.88 -0.38 4.62
C PRO A 29 -11.67 0.75 5.28
N TYR A 30 -12.11 0.59 6.52
CA TYR A 30 -12.90 1.56 7.31
C TYR A 30 -12.32 1.64 8.72
N ILE A 31 -11.87 2.81 9.12
CA ILE A 31 -11.26 3.09 10.43
C ILE A 31 -12.26 3.93 11.23
N HIS A 32 -12.66 3.50 12.42
CA HIS A 32 -13.56 4.24 13.29
C HIS A 32 -12.78 4.95 14.37
N ASN A 33 -12.99 6.26 14.47
CA ASN A 33 -12.32 7.10 15.47
C ASN A 33 -13.32 7.95 16.22
N TYR A 34 -12.97 8.31 17.44
CA TYR A 34 -13.72 9.30 18.20
C TYR A 34 -13.59 10.69 17.59
N ALA A 35 -14.73 11.37 17.40
CA ALA A 35 -14.83 12.77 17.00
C ALA A 35 -15.63 13.52 18.07
N GLY A 36 -14.99 13.82 19.19
CA GLY A 36 -15.67 14.24 20.42
C GLY A 36 -16.39 13.07 21.07
N GLU A 37 -17.71 13.20 21.27
CA GLU A 37 -18.56 12.11 21.81
C GLU A 37 -19.12 11.19 20.72
N GLU A 38 -18.96 11.54 19.44
CA GLU A 38 -19.43 10.75 18.31
C GLU A 38 -18.34 9.84 17.76
N ILE A 39 -18.72 8.68 17.24
CA ILE A 39 -17.81 7.81 16.47
C ILE A 39 -18.03 8.10 14.99
N LYS A 40 -16.93 8.43 14.29
CA LYS A 40 -16.94 8.66 12.84
C LYS A 40 -15.96 7.70 12.17
N TYR A 41 -16.30 7.28 10.95
CA TYR A 41 -15.37 6.48 10.17
C TYR A 41 -14.65 7.31 9.11
N ILE A 42 -13.44 6.86 8.78
CA ILE A 42 -12.65 7.36 7.65
C ILE A 42 -12.28 6.21 6.73
N ILE A 43 -12.21 6.50 5.44
CA ILE A 43 -11.63 5.59 4.44
C ILE A 43 -10.17 6.00 4.26
N PRO A 44 -9.22 5.12 4.58
CA PRO A 44 -7.81 5.47 4.47
C PRO A 44 -7.41 5.71 3.01
N ALA A 45 -6.55 6.68 2.78
CA ALA A 45 -5.94 6.89 1.47
C ALA A 45 -4.98 5.72 1.16
N SER A 46 -5.47 4.72 0.44
CA SER A 46 -4.73 3.50 0.11
C SER A 46 -5.12 2.98 -1.27
N GLY A 47 -4.15 2.85 -2.16
CA GLY A 47 -4.36 2.25 -3.48
C GLY A 47 -4.90 0.83 -3.40
N MET A 48 -4.44 0.04 -2.41
CA MET A 48 -4.93 -1.32 -2.16
C MET A 48 -6.43 -1.31 -1.81
N VAL A 49 -6.85 -0.47 -0.86
CA VAL A 49 -8.27 -0.37 -0.48
C VAL A 49 -9.12 0.09 -1.67
N THR A 50 -8.65 1.09 -2.41
CA THR A 50 -9.34 1.59 -3.60
C THR A 50 -9.52 0.51 -4.68
N ALA A 51 -8.55 -0.40 -4.82
CA ALA A 51 -8.61 -1.48 -5.79
C ALA A 51 -9.52 -2.64 -5.35
N LEU A 52 -9.53 -2.99 -4.07
CA LEU A 52 -10.18 -4.20 -3.57
C LEU A 52 -11.61 -3.98 -3.03
N ASP A 53 -11.90 -2.82 -2.45
CA ASP A 53 -13.21 -2.52 -1.87
C ASP A 53 -14.36 -2.66 -2.89
N PRO A 54 -14.23 -2.20 -4.15
CA PRO A 54 -15.27 -2.43 -5.17
C PRO A 54 -15.50 -3.91 -5.49
N ILE A 55 -14.48 -4.74 -5.40
CA ILE A 55 -14.56 -6.18 -5.70
C ILE A 55 -15.34 -6.90 -4.60
N ILE A 56 -14.94 -6.70 -3.35
CA ILE A 56 -15.60 -7.37 -2.22
C ILE A 56 -17.01 -6.84 -1.99
N ARG A 57 -17.30 -5.58 -2.31
CA ARG A 57 -18.67 -5.04 -2.30
C ARG A 57 -19.56 -5.74 -3.33
N ALA A 58 -19.01 -6.09 -4.49
CA ALA A 58 -19.79 -6.73 -5.54
C ALA A 58 -20.11 -8.19 -5.23
N GLU A 59 -19.20 -8.90 -4.58
CA GLU A 59 -19.27 -10.35 -4.36
C GLU A 59 -19.74 -10.72 -2.95
N GLY A 60 -19.51 -9.83 -1.98
CA GLY A 60 -19.64 -10.17 -0.57
C GLY A 60 -18.38 -10.86 -0.03
N GLY A 61 -18.46 -11.36 1.20
CA GLY A 61 -17.35 -12.06 1.84
C GLY A 61 -16.86 -11.38 3.11
N THR A 62 -15.66 -11.73 3.55
CA THR A 62 -15.06 -11.17 4.76
C THR A 62 -13.72 -10.51 4.46
N TRP A 63 -13.50 -9.30 4.96
CA TRP A 63 -12.19 -8.65 4.96
C TRP A 63 -11.60 -8.71 6.36
N ILE A 64 -10.48 -9.41 6.53
CA ILE A 64 -9.77 -9.54 7.80
C ILE A 64 -8.61 -8.54 7.82
N ALA A 65 -8.57 -7.67 8.83
CA ALA A 65 -7.55 -6.63 8.94
C ALA A 65 -7.26 -6.24 10.39
N TYR A 66 -6.12 -5.59 10.63
CA TYR A 66 -5.79 -4.99 11.92
C TYR A 66 -6.70 -3.78 12.17
N GLY A 67 -7.39 -3.79 13.31
CA GLY A 67 -8.21 -2.66 13.79
C GLY A 67 -7.32 -1.60 14.42
N SER A 68 -7.13 -0.49 13.73
CA SER A 68 -6.19 0.59 14.07
C SER A 68 -6.85 1.85 14.63
N GLY A 69 -8.17 1.98 14.50
CA GLY A 69 -8.94 3.10 15.00
C GLY A 69 -9.19 3.03 16.51
N ASP A 70 -9.17 4.18 17.15
CA ASP A 70 -9.35 4.28 18.62
C ASP A 70 -10.77 3.92 19.09
N ALA A 71 -11.76 3.98 18.19
CA ALA A 71 -13.15 3.57 18.43
C ALA A 71 -13.53 2.24 17.74
N ASP A 72 -12.60 1.54 17.10
CA ASP A 72 -12.89 0.31 16.37
C ASP A 72 -13.47 -0.80 17.23
N LYS A 73 -13.06 -0.87 18.51
CA LYS A 73 -13.56 -1.89 19.45
C LYS A 73 -15.00 -1.65 19.89
N GLU A 74 -15.47 -0.42 19.80
CA GLU A 74 -16.83 -0.05 20.24
C GLU A 74 -17.92 -0.41 19.22
N VAL A 75 -17.53 -0.61 17.95
CA VAL A 75 -18.48 -0.77 16.85
C VAL A 75 -18.56 -2.20 16.31
N VAL A 76 -17.86 -3.14 16.93
CA VAL A 76 -17.80 -4.55 16.50
C VAL A 76 -18.58 -5.46 17.46
N ASP A 77 -18.94 -6.64 16.98
CA ASP A 77 -19.44 -7.71 17.82
C ASP A 77 -18.34 -8.38 18.68
N SER A 78 -18.71 -9.37 19.48
CA SER A 78 -17.78 -10.11 20.35
C SER A 78 -16.67 -10.86 19.61
N LYS A 79 -16.80 -11.06 18.30
CA LYS A 79 -15.80 -11.71 17.43
C LYS A 79 -15.01 -10.72 16.59
N GLY A 80 -15.27 -9.42 16.74
CA GLY A 80 -14.60 -8.37 15.97
C GLY A 80 -15.20 -8.10 14.60
N HIS A 81 -16.45 -8.51 14.33
CA HIS A 81 -17.13 -8.27 13.06
C HIS A 81 -17.93 -6.97 13.06
N ILE A 82 -17.92 -6.31 11.92
CA ILE A 82 -18.81 -5.20 11.60
C ILE A 82 -19.22 -5.29 10.13
N ALA A 83 -20.48 -5.01 9.85
CA ALA A 83 -20.98 -4.92 8.48
C ALA A 83 -20.57 -3.57 7.85
N VAL A 84 -19.96 -3.59 6.68
CA VAL A 84 -19.42 -2.41 5.98
C VAL A 84 -19.81 -2.41 4.49
N PRO A 85 -19.83 -1.21 3.80
CA PRO A 85 -19.64 0.16 4.35
C PRO A 85 -20.68 0.50 5.43
N PRO A 86 -20.35 1.37 6.40
CA PRO A 86 -21.30 1.70 7.46
C PRO A 86 -22.67 2.23 6.98
N ASP A 87 -22.66 3.02 5.89
CA ASP A 87 -23.87 3.62 5.33
C ASP A 87 -24.70 2.66 4.46
N ASN A 88 -24.07 1.62 3.89
CA ASN A 88 -24.72 0.65 3.02
C ASN A 88 -23.97 -0.69 3.05
N PRO A 89 -24.18 -1.53 4.08
CA PRO A 89 -23.44 -2.76 4.30
C PRO A 89 -23.55 -3.76 3.14
N GLN A 90 -22.40 -4.25 2.67
CA GLN A 90 -22.29 -5.18 1.54
C GLN A 90 -21.40 -6.39 1.86
N TYR A 91 -20.51 -6.28 2.85
CA TYR A 91 -19.63 -7.35 3.30
C TYR A 91 -19.28 -7.21 4.78
N THR A 92 -18.57 -8.17 5.33
CA THR A 92 -18.12 -8.17 6.74
C THR A 92 -16.66 -7.74 6.82
N LEU A 93 -16.35 -6.76 7.69
CA LEU A 93 -15.01 -6.48 8.15
C LEU A 93 -14.80 -7.20 9.48
N ARG A 94 -13.80 -8.08 9.55
CA ARG A 94 -13.37 -8.74 10.79
C ARG A 94 -12.04 -8.16 11.24
N ARG A 95 -12.00 -7.61 12.44
CA ARG A 95 -10.80 -6.97 12.99
C ARG A 95 -9.97 -7.92 13.82
N VAL A 96 -8.67 -7.83 13.65
CA VAL A 96 -7.66 -8.50 14.49
C VAL A 96 -7.03 -7.43 15.37
N TRP A 97 -6.92 -7.73 16.65
CA TRP A 97 -6.38 -6.78 17.63
C TRP A 97 -4.90 -7.08 17.87
N LEU A 98 -4.07 -6.05 17.71
CA LEU A 98 -2.66 -6.09 18.08
C LEU A 98 -2.46 -5.26 19.36
N THR A 99 -1.55 -5.71 20.20
CA THR A 99 -1.02 -4.90 21.29
C THR A 99 -0.08 -3.84 20.73
N HIS A 100 0.22 -2.80 21.50
CA HIS A 100 1.19 -1.79 21.10
C HIS A 100 2.57 -2.41 20.77
N GLU A 101 3.05 -3.37 21.58
CA GLU A 101 4.29 -4.08 21.31
C GLU A 101 4.24 -4.90 20.01
N GLU A 102 3.11 -5.57 19.73
CA GLU A 102 2.94 -6.27 18.47
C GLU A 102 2.95 -5.33 17.27
N GLU A 103 2.28 -4.16 17.35
CA GLU A 103 2.33 -3.16 16.29
C GLU A 103 3.74 -2.61 16.08
N GLU A 104 4.43 -2.22 17.16
CA GLU A 104 5.80 -1.71 17.12
C GLU A 104 6.76 -2.69 16.44
N ARG A 105 6.73 -3.96 16.85
CA ARG A 105 7.69 -4.96 16.35
C ARG A 105 7.30 -5.56 15.01
N PHE A 106 6.01 -5.83 14.78
CA PHE A 106 5.52 -6.42 13.54
C PHE A 106 5.50 -5.40 12.41
N TYR A 107 4.82 -4.25 12.64
CA TYR A 107 4.60 -3.26 11.59
C TYR A 107 5.79 -2.31 11.44
N TYR A 108 6.17 -1.59 12.50
CA TYR A 108 7.29 -0.65 12.40
C TYR A 108 8.63 -1.37 12.30
N GLY A 109 8.90 -2.36 13.15
CA GLY A 109 10.13 -3.13 13.16
C GLY A 109 10.30 -3.99 11.90
N PHE A 110 9.85 -5.25 11.94
CA PHE A 110 10.18 -6.20 10.87
C PHE A 110 9.63 -5.81 9.50
N SER A 111 8.39 -5.34 9.41
CA SER A 111 7.81 -4.98 8.12
C SER A 111 8.49 -3.75 7.51
N ASN A 112 8.69 -2.67 8.29
CA ASN A 112 9.08 -1.36 7.74
C ASN A 112 10.53 -0.97 7.96
N GLU A 113 11.24 -1.52 8.95
CA GLU A 113 12.69 -1.32 9.12
C GLU A 113 13.53 -2.47 8.54
N ALA A 114 12.94 -3.66 8.27
CA ALA A 114 13.67 -4.75 7.64
C ALA A 114 13.19 -5.02 6.20
N LEU A 115 11.95 -5.48 5.98
CA LEU A 115 11.48 -5.89 4.65
C LEU A 115 11.33 -4.74 3.66
N TRP A 116 10.80 -3.60 4.10
CA TRP A 116 10.60 -2.44 3.23
C TRP A 116 11.91 -1.96 2.59
N PRO A 117 12.98 -1.59 3.35
CA PRO A 117 14.22 -1.15 2.74
C PRO A 117 14.96 -2.28 1.99
N LEU A 118 14.86 -3.54 2.45
CA LEU A 118 15.42 -4.69 1.74
C LEU A 118 14.84 -4.82 0.33
N CYS A 119 13.54 -4.65 0.18
CA CYS A 119 12.85 -4.84 -1.09
C CYS A 119 13.01 -3.65 -2.04
N HIS A 120 13.05 -2.43 -1.53
CA HIS A 120 13.16 -1.22 -2.36
C HIS A 120 14.59 -0.89 -2.83
N ILE A 121 15.63 -1.41 -2.18
CA ILE A 121 17.05 -1.21 -2.59
C ILE A 121 17.41 0.27 -2.81
N VAL A 122 16.94 1.16 -1.93
CA VAL A 122 17.20 2.62 -2.03
C VAL A 122 18.34 3.09 -1.10
N TYR A 123 19.26 2.18 -0.79
CA TYR A 123 20.44 2.41 0.06
C TYR A 123 20.13 2.78 1.52
N VAL A 124 18.90 2.57 1.97
CA VAL A 124 18.56 2.54 3.39
C VAL A 124 18.85 1.14 3.90
N LYS A 125 19.65 1.04 4.97
CA LYS A 125 20.10 -0.25 5.48
C LYS A 125 18.96 -0.97 6.20
N PRO A 126 18.58 -2.21 5.79
CA PRO A 126 17.62 -3.01 6.54
C PRO A 126 18.10 -3.30 7.96
N LYS A 127 17.22 -3.16 8.95
CA LYS A 127 17.48 -3.45 10.35
C LYS A 127 16.83 -4.79 10.70
N PHE A 128 17.66 -5.82 10.91
CA PHE A 128 17.19 -7.14 11.30
C PHE A 128 17.30 -7.32 12.80
N ASN A 129 16.19 -7.52 13.47
CA ASN A 129 16.10 -7.74 14.90
C ASN A 129 15.35 -9.06 15.17
N GLU A 130 15.96 -9.96 15.97
CA GLU A 130 15.37 -11.25 16.30
C GLU A 130 14.02 -11.12 17.03
N ALA A 131 13.90 -10.16 17.96
CA ALA A 131 12.65 -9.97 18.71
C ALA A 131 11.52 -9.50 17.78
N ASP A 132 11.81 -8.65 16.79
CA ASP A 132 10.83 -8.21 15.82
C ASP A 132 10.39 -9.34 14.89
N TRP A 133 11.33 -10.21 14.50
CA TRP A 133 11.03 -11.42 13.74
C TRP A 133 10.13 -12.39 14.52
N GLN A 134 10.39 -12.63 15.81
CA GLN A 134 9.56 -13.50 16.62
C GLN A 134 8.13 -12.97 16.74
N VAL A 135 7.97 -11.65 16.93
CA VAL A 135 6.65 -11.03 16.96
C VAL A 135 5.97 -11.05 15.58
N TYR A 136 6.73 -10.86 14.49
CA TYR A 136 6.22 -11.00 13.13
C TYR A 136 5.64 -12.40 12.89
N LYS A 137 6.32 -13.45 13.34
CA LYS A 137 5.80 -14.83 13.29
C LYS A 137 4.52 -15.00 14.10
N SER A 138 4.50 -14.49 15.33
CA SER A 138 3.33 -14.64 16.21
C SER A 138 2.10 -13.87 15.66
N VAL A 139 2.30 -12.70 15.07
CA VAL A 139 1.20 -11.94 14.43
C VAL A 139 0.70 -12.67 13.18
N ASN A 140 1.60 -13.22 12.33
CA ASN A 140 1.17 -14.07 11.21
C ASN A 140 0.35 -15.28 11.70
N GLN A 141 0.74 -15.93 12.80
CA GLN A 141 -0.03 -17.01 13.40
C GLN A 141 -1.40 -16.53 13.91
N LYS A 142 -1.44 -15.38 14.60
CA LYS A 142 -2.70 -14.77 15.06
C LYS A 142 -3.68 -14.53 13.90
N PHE A 143 -3.18 -14.02 12.76
CA PHE A 143 -4.00 -13.87 11.56
C PHE A 143 -4.41 -15.22 10.95
N ALA A 144 -3.54 -16.22 10.97
CA ALA A 144 -3.89 -17.58 10.51
C ALA A 144 -5.04 -18.16 11.33
N ASP A 145 -4.98 -18.04 12.66
CA ASP A 145 -6.01 -18.55 13.55
C ASP A 145 -7.37 -17.86 13.29
N VAL A 146 -7.36 -16.54 13.10
CA VAL A 146 -8.56 -15.77 12.78
C VAL A 146 -9.14 -16.16 11.41
N VAL A 147 -8.28 -16.35 10.39
CA VAL A 147 -8.72 -16.82 9.06
C VAL A 147 -9.32 -18.21 9.15
N LEU A 148 -8.69 -19.15 9.87
CA LEU A 148 -9.18 -20.52 10.03
C LEU A 148 -10.51 -20.56 10.79
N GLU A 149 -10.66 -19.72 11.81
CA GLU A 149 -11.94 -19.57 12.52
C GLU A 149 -13.04 -19.05 11.60
N GLU A 150 -12.74 -18.04 10.77
CA GLU A 150 -13.68 -17.44 9.83
C GLU A 150 -14.11 -18.41 8.72
N VAL A 151 -13.18 -19.20 8.22
CA VAL A 151 -13.46 -20.23 7.21
C VAL A 151 -14.30 -21.37 7.79
N GLY A 152 -14.00 -21.81 9.01
CA GLY A 152 -14.61 -23.00 9.60
C GLY A 152 -14.40 -24.24 8.72
N ASN A 153 -15.48 -24.91 8.34
CA ASN A 153 -15.45 -26.09 7.47
C ASN A 153 -15.70 -25.80 5.98
N ASP A 154 -15.95 -24.54 5.64
CA ASP A 154 -16.31 -24.16 4.28
C ASP A 154 -15.07 -24.14 3.35
N LYS A 155 -15.29 -24.23 2.05
CA LYS A 155 -14.29 -23.89 1.06
C LYS A 155 -14.09 -22.39 1.03
N ALA A 156 -12.86 -21.95 0.93
CA ALA A 156 -12.56 -20.51 0.84
C ALA A 156 -11.45 -20.21 -0.14
N PHE A 157 -11.56 -19.05 -0.75
CA PHE A 157 -10.50 -18.39 -1.48
C PHE A 157 -9.95 -17.26 -0.61
N ILE A 158 -8.72 -17.41 -0.17
CA ILE A 158 -8.01 -16.47 0.71
C ILE A 158 -7.12 -15.59 -0.16
N PHE A 159 -7.39 -14.29 -0.19
CA PHE A 159 -6.61 -13.33 -0.95
C PHE A 159 -5.82 -12.42 -0.01
N ILE A 160 -4.56 -12.78 0.21
CA ILE A 160 -3.63 -12.11 1.12
C ILE A 160 -2.98 -10.92 0.41
N GLN A 161 -2.82 -9.82 1.15
CA GLN A 161 -2.24 -8.59 0.63
C GLN A 161 -0.91 -8.27 1.30
N ASP A 162 0.11 -8.09 0.44
CA ASP A 162 1.37 -7.45 0.75
C ASP A 162 2.34 -8.25 1.65
N TYR A 163 3.49 -7.65 1.95
CA TYR A 163 4.67 -8.23 2.61
C TYR A 163 4.50 -8.43 4.13
N HIS A 164 3.41 -7.98 4.69
CA HIS A 164 3.12 -8.17 6.12
C HIS A 164 2.85 -9.63 6.49
N PHE A 165 2.51 -10.47 5.53
CA PHE A 165 2.02 -11.84 5.75
C PHE A 165 2.81 -12.87 4.95
N THR A 166 4.14 -12.86 5.07
CA THR A 166 4.99 -13.81 4.32
C THR A 166 4.82 -15.25 4.77
N LEU A 167 4.45 -15.48 6.02
CA LEU A 167 4.34 -16.83 6.61
C LEU A 167 2.91 -17.35 6.59
N LEU A 168 1.93 -16.49 6.51
CA LEU A 168 0.50 -16.80 6.57
C LEU A 168 0.06 -17.87 5.53
N PRO A 169 0.49 -17.82 4.25
CA PRO A 169 0.06 -18.83 3.28
C PRO A 169 0.42 -20.26 3.69
N ARG A 170 1.64 -20.46 4.17
CA ARG A 170 2.09 -21.76 4.63
C ARG A 170 1.32 -22.23 5.86
N MET A 171 1.14 -21.37 6.87
CA MET A 171 0.38 -21.67 8.09
C MET A 171 -1.04 -22.14 7.78
N LEU A 172 -1.70 -21.47 6.83
CA LEU A 172 -3.04 -21.87 6.36
C LEU A 172 -3.02 -23.23 5.67
N LYS A 173 -2.07 -23.46 4.76
CA LYS A 173 -1.98 -24.72 4.01
C LYS A 173 -1.55 -25.92 4.86
N GLU A 174 -0.82 -25.70 5.94
CA GLU A 174 -0.48 -26.77 6.91
C GLU A 174 -1.73 -27.23 7.67
N SER A 175 -2.64 -26.33 8.00
CA SER A 175 -3.88 -26.64 8.71
C SER A 175 -5.02 -27.08 7.79
N ARG A 176 -5.17 -26.43 6.64
CA ARG A 176 -6.24 -26.63 5.65
C ARG A 176 -5.65 -26.65 4.23
N PRO A 177 -5.11 -27.80 3.79
CA PRO A 177 -4.49 -27.95 2.46
C PRO A 177 -5.45 -27.70 1.28
N ASP A 178 -6.74 -27.80 1.52
CA ASP A 178 -7.83 -27.62 0.55
C ASP A 178 -8.15 -26.15 0.24
N LEU A 179 -7.71 -25.21 1.07
CA LEU A 179 -7.94 -23.78 0.83
C LEU A 179 -7.23 -23.32 -0.46
N LEU A 180 -7.88 -22.46 -1.23
CA LEU A 180 -7.24 -21.72 -2.31
C LEU A 180 -6.61 -20.46 -1.73
N VAL A 181 -5.28 -20.31 -1.84
CA VAL A 181 -4.55 -19.19 -1.27
C VAL A 181 -3.81 -18.44 -2.37
N ALA A 182 -4.14 -17.17 -2.53
CA ALA A 182 -3.40 -16.26 -3.40
C ALA A 182 -2.88 -15.08 -2.58
N GLN A 183 -1.70 -14.58 -2.95
CA GLN A 183 -1.13 -13.39 -2.35
C GLN A 183 -0.69 -12.42 -3.43
N PHE A 184 -0.97 -11.15 -3.22
CA PHE A 184 -0.43 -10.07 -4.05
C PHE A 184 0.61 -9.28 -3.26
N TRP A 185 1.81 -9.24 -3.81
CA TRP A 185 2.96 -8.53 -3.26
C TRP A 185 3.04 -7.13 -3.89
N HIS A 186 2.79 -6.09 -3.09
CA HIS A 186 2.63 -4.73 -3.59
C HIS A 186 3.93 -3.94 -3.78
N ILE A 187 5.02 -4.40 -3.19
CA ILE A 187 6.31 -3.73 -3.27
C ILE A 187 7.26 -4.44 -4.24
N PRO A 188 8.39 -3.85 -4.64
CA PRO A 188 9.39 -4.54 -5.44
C PRO A 188 9.84 -5.84 -4.78
N TRP A 189 10.19 -6.87 -5.57
CA TRP A 189 10.99 -7.98 -5.08
C TRP A 189 12.44 -7.76 -5.50
N PRO A 190 13.40 -7.74 -4.56
CA PRO A 190 14.78 -7.44 -4.84
C PRO A 190 15.46 -8.57 -5.65
N ASN A 191 16.63 -8.29 -6.21
CA ASN A 191 17.43 -9.35 -6.76
C ASN A 191 17.95 -10.29 -5.63
N ARG A 192 18.34 -11.50 -6.00
CA ARG A 192 18.77 -12.53 -5.05
C ARG A 192 19.96 -12.11 -4.18
N GLU A 193 20.87 -11.27 -4.71
CA GLU A 193 22.04 -10.84 -3.95
C GLU A 193 21.67 -9.87 -2.83
N ALA A 194 20.70 -8.99 -3.07
CA ALA A 194 20.18 -8.12 -2.02
C ALA A 194 19.37 -8.93 -0.99
N PHE A 195 18.50 -9.85 -1.45
CA PHE A 195 17.65 -10.63 -0.55
C PHE A 195 18.45 -11.55 0.39
N ARG A 196 19.60 -12.09 -0.04
CA ARG A 196 20.42 -13.03 0.74
C ARG A 196 20.91 -12.50 2.08
N ILE A 197 20.89 -11.18 2.30
CA ILE A 197 21.28 -10.59 3.60
C ILE A 197 20.22 -10.77 4.68
N CYS A 198 18.99 -11.18 4.32
CA CYS A 198 17.92 -11.45 5.28
C CYS A 198 18.21 -12.73 6.06
N PRO A 199 18.36 -12.68 7.40
CA PRO A 199 18.66 -13.86 8.20
C PRO A 199 17.58 -14.97 8.09
N TRP A 200 16.33 -14.56 7.91
CA TRP A 200 15.16 -15.46 7.83
C TRP A 200 14.63 -15.62 6.39
N GLY A 201 15.49 -15.36 5.41
CA GLY A 201 15.12 -15.41 3.99
C GLY A 201 14.55 -16.75 3.58
N GLN A 202 15.09 -17.87 4.09
CA GLN A 202 14.57 -19.21 3.81
C GLN A 202 13.15 -19.38 4.34
N GLU A 203 12.88 -19.01 5.59
CA GLU A 203 11.55 -19.14 6.21
C GLU A 203 10.51 -18.28 5.46
N ILE A 204 10.90 -17.07 5.05
CA ILE A 204 10.05 -16.16 4.25
C ILE A 204 9.69 -16.81 2.90
N LEU A 205 10.67 -17.34 2.18
CA LEU A 205 10.44 -17.99 0.89
C LEU A 205 9.55 -19.22 1.03
N GLU A 206 9.80 -20.07 2.05
CA GLU A 206 8.97 -21.22 2.34
C GLU A 206 7.54 -20.83 2.69
N GLY A 207 7.36 -19.73 3.44
CA GLY A 207 6.06 -19.17 3.75
C GLY A 207 5.30 -18.75 2.51
N LEU A 208 5.96 -18.00 1.63
CA LEU A 208 5.38 -17.51 0.35
C LEU A 208 5.07 -18.66 -0.62
N LEU A 209 5.85 -19.76 -0.62
CA LEU A 209 5.56 -20.96 -1.42
C LEU A 209 4.36 -21.77 -0.86
N GLY A 210 3.74 -21.34 0.23
CA GLY A 210 2.44 -21.84 0.67
C GLY A 210 1.28 -21.35 -0.22
N ASN A 211 1.47 -20.33 -1.04
CA ASN A 211 0.46 -19.85 -1.97
C ASN A 211 0.20 -20.83 -3.13
N ASP A 212 -1.01 -20.90 -3.66
CA ASP A 212 -1.29 -21.46 -4.98
C ASP A 212 -0.90 -20.47 -6.09
N LEU A 213 -1.09 -19.16 -5.83
CA LEU A 213 -0.75 -18.07 -6.74
C LEU A 213 -0.11 -16.90 -5.98
N LEU A 214 1.10 -16.50 -6.40
CA LEU A 214 1.78 -15.30 -5.92
C LEU A 214 1.89 -14.27 -7.05
N GLY A 215 1.28 -13.10 -6.84
CA GLY A 215 1.22 -12.02 -7.81
C GLY A 215 2.20 -10.89 -7.49
N PHE A 216 2.81 -10.32 -8.52
CA PHE A 216 3.62 -9.10 -8.48
C PHE A 216 3.10 -8.09 -9.50
N HIS A 217 3.53 -6.83 -9.41
CA HIS A 217 3.12 -5.82 -10.39
C HIS A 217 3.69 -6.08 -11.80
N VAL A 218 4.95 -6.48 -11.88
CA VAL A 218 5.66 -6.61 -13.16
C VAL A 218 6.45 -7.91 -13.26
N GLN A 219 6.67 -8.36 -14.49
CA GLN A 219 7.39 -9.59 -14.79
C GLN A 219 8.82 -9.62 -14.19
N TYR A 220 9.47 -8.46 -14.10
CA TYR A 220 10.81 -8.33 -13.52
C TYR A 220 10.87 -8.87 -12.08
N HIS A 221 9.87 -8.53 -11.25
CA HIS A 221 9.81 -9.01 -9.87
C HIS A 221 9.47 -10.51 -9.78
N CYS A 222 8.67 -11.03 -10.71
CA CYS A 222 8.44 -12.47 -10.83
C CYS A 222 9.74 -13.23 -11.09
N ASN A 223 10.57 -12.72 -12.01
CA ASN A 223 11.86 -13.31 -12.35
C ASN A 223 12.82 -13.28 -11.15
N ASN A 224 12.91 -12.13 -10.49
CA ASN A 224 13.74 -11.97 -9.30
C ASN A 224 13.32 -12.91 -8.17
N PHE A 225 12.01 -13.10 -7.96
CA PHE A 225 11.49 -14.03 -6.97
C PHE A 225 11.87 -15.48 -7.29
N LEU A 226 11.65 -15.92 -8.54
CA LEU A 226 12.02 -17.26 -8.97
C LEU A 226 13.53 -17.52 -8.84
N ASP A 227 14.36 -16.54 -9.22
CA ASP A 227 15.81 -16.61 -9.10
C ASP A 227 16.26 -16.69 -7.62
N THR A 228 15.54 -15.97 -6.75
CA THR A 228 15.77 -16.03 -5.31
C THR A 228 15.41 -17.42 -4.73
N VAL A 229 14.27 -17.96 -5.14
CA VAL A 229 13.82 -19.31 -4.72
C VAL A 229 14.79 -20.38 -5.19
N ASP A 230 15.17 -20.38 -6.47
CA ASP A 230 16.08 -21.36 -7.07
C ASP A 230 17.43 -21.42 -6.35
N ARG A 231 17.90 -20.26 -5.88
CA ARG A 231 19.20 -20.18 -5.19
C ARG A 231 19.16 -20.56 -3.72
N ASN A 232 18.04 -20.30 -3.03
CA ASN A 232 17.98 -20.41 -1.56
C ASN A 232 17.23 -21.64 -1.06
N LEU A 233 16.46 -22.33 -1.93
CA LEU A 233 15.65 -23.46 -1.53
C LEU A 233 15.92 -24.68 -2.40
N GLU A 234 15.87 -25.87 -1.80
CA GLU A 234 15.72 -27.10 -2.55
C GLU A 234 14.30 -27.17 -3.13
N SER A 235 14.14 -26.72 -4.37
CA SER A 235 12.87 -26.64 -5.06
C SER A 235 13.09 -26.80 -6.57
N ARG A 236 12.04 -27.20 -7.28
CA ARG A 236 12.05 -27.21 -8.73
C ARG A 236 11.44 -25.93 -9.27
N VAL A 237 12.26 -25.07 -9.84
CA VAL A 237 11.82 -23.86 -10.54
C VAL A 237 11.62 -24.14 -12.03
N ASP A 238 10.47 -23.76 -12.56
CA ASP A 238 10.13 -23.82 -13.99
C ASP A 238 9.90 -22.41 -14.51
N TYR A 239 10.94 -21.85 -15.15
CA TYR A 239 10.91 -20.50 -15.70
C TYR A 239 9.96 -20.36 -16.90
N SER A 240 9.67 -21.47 -17.62
CA SER A 240 8.74 -21.43 -18.75
C SER A 240 7.29 -21.33 -18.30
N LYS A 241 6.99 -21.92 -17.14
CA LYS A 241 5.67 -21.91 -16.50
C LYS A 241 5.53 -20.88 -15.41
N PHE A 242 6.62 -20.17 -15.08
CA PHE A 242 6.68 -19.25 -13.93
C PHE A 242 6.11 -19.91 -12.68
N SER A 243 6.73 -20.98 -12.22
CA SER A 243 6.29 -21.74 -11.06
C SER A 243 7.46 -22.32 -10.27
N ALA A 244 7.25 -22.49 -8.99
CA ALA A 244 8.18 -23.19 -8.08
C ALA A 244 7.44 -24.33 -7.38
N THR A 245 8.07 -25.52 -7.36
CA THR A 245 7.52 -26.72 -6.72
C THR A 245 8.42 -27.15 -5.57
N LYS A 246 7.86 -27.23 -4.36
CA LYS A 246 8.54 -27.72 -3.16
C LYS A 246 7.63 -28.67 -2.40
N GLY A 247 8.15 -29.83 -1.99
CA GLY A 247 7.36 -30.82 -1.25
C GLY A 247 6.09 -31.31 -1.97
N GLY A 248 6.12 -31.36 -3.31
CA GLY A 248 4.97 -31.78 -4.14
C GLY A 248 3.91 -30.69 -4.35
N LYS A 249 4.05 -29.51 -3.73
CA LYS A 249 3.15 -28.35 -3.93
C LYS A 249 3.76 -27.38 -4.90
N THR A 250 2.94 -26.85 -5.82
CA THR A 250 3.37 -25.89 -6.84
C THR A 250 2.72 -24.55 -6.61
N THR A 251 3.55 -23.51 -6.52
CA THR A 251 3.13 -22.10 -6.49
C THR A 251 3.33 -21.52 -7.88
N HIS A 252 2.30 -20.88 -8.43
CA HIS A 252 2.39 -20.11 -9.66
C HIS A 252 2.75 -18.66 -9.35
N ILE A 253 3.70 -18.11 -10.10
CA ILE A 253 4.17 -16.72 -9.95
C ILE A 253 3.76 -15.93 -11.19
N ARG A 254 2.99 -14.83 -11.04
CA ARG A 254 2.43 -14.11 -12.19
C ARG A 254 2.50 -12.60 -12.00
N PRO A 255 2.70 -11.84 -13.10
CA PRO A 255 2.57 -10.39 -13.08
C PRO A 255 1.10 -9.99 -13.23
N PHE A 256 0.67 -9.07 -12.38
CA PHE A 256 -0.65 -8.44 -12.41
C PHE A 256 -0.47 -6.93 -12.20
N PRO A 257 -0.21 -6.15 -13.28
CA PRO A 257 -0.07 -4.71 -13.15
C PRO A 257 -1.37 -4.12 -12.62
N ILE A 258 -1.29 -3.46 -11.46
CA ILE A 258 -2.46 -2.74 -10.94
C ILE A 258 -2.73 -1.53 -11.83
N SER A 259 -4.01 -1.19 -12.00
CA SER A 259 -4.44 -0.04 -12.77
C SER A 259 -5.48 0.77 -12.00
N ILE A 260 -6.07 1.75 -12.66
CA ILE A 260 -7.10 2.63 -12.13
C ILE A 260 -8.34 2.56 -13.01
N ASP A 261 -9.51 2.84 -12.44
CA ASP A 261 -10.73 3.11 -13.20
C ASP A 261 -10.67 4.55 -13.74
N PHE A 262 -10.08 4.71 -14.92
CA PHE A 262 -9.87 6.01 -15.53
C PHE A 262 -11.19 6.74 -15.80
N GLU A 263 -12.19 6.03 -16.30
CA GLU A 263 -13.51 6.59 -16.66
C GLU A 263 -14.21 7.16 -15.41
N GLU A 264 -14.26 6.39 -14.32
CA GLU A 264 -14.84 6.83 -13.05
C GLU A 264 -14.08 8.02 -12.46
N LEU A 265 -12.75 7.97 -12.46
CA LEU A 265 -11.92 9.06 -11.96
C LEU A 265 -12.06 10.33 -12.78
N ASN A 266 -12.11 10.20 -14.11
CA ASN A 266 -12.30 11.33 -15.01
C ASN A 266 -13.67 12.00 -14.80
N LEU A 267 -14.73 11.20 -14.69
CA LEU A 267 -16.08 11.73 -14.44
C LEU A 267 -16.18 12.37 -13.06
N SER A 268 -15.73 11.71 -12.00
CA SER A 268 -15.80 12.23 -10.64
C SER A 268 -14.95 13.49 -10.44
N SER A 269 -13.85 13.64 -11.19
CA SER A 269 -13.01 14.85 -11.14
C SER A 269 -13.72 16.11 -11.65
N GLN A 270 -14.83 15.98 -12.38
CA GLN A 270 -15.62 17.10 -12.91
C GLN A 270 -16.71 17.58 -11.94
N GLY A 271 -16.82 16.97 -10.77
CA GLY A 271 -17.80 17.33 -9.75
C GLY A 271 -17.59 18.73 -9.15
N LYS A 272 -18.68 19.36 -8.71
CA LYS A 272 -18.62 20.68 -8.05
C LYS A 272 -17.80 20.71 -6.78
N ASP A 273 -17.77 19.62 -6.04
CA ASP A 273 -16.94 19.44 -4.84
C ASP A 273 -15.44 19.53 -5.17
N VAL A 274 -15.01 18.89 -6.26
CA VAL A 274 -13.64 18.98 -6.76
C VAL A 274 -13.31 20.38 -7.25
N GLU A 275 -14.24 21.05 -7.95
CA GLU A 275 -14.07 22.43 -8.40
C GLU A 275 -13.93 23.41 -7.22
N ASN A 276 -14.80 23.30 -6.22
CA ASN A 276 -14.76 24.11 -5.00
C ASN A 276 -13.45 23.89 -4.23
N GLU A 277 -13.02 22.65 -4.10
CA GLU A 277 -11.77 22.28 -3.42
C GLU A 277 -10.55 22.83 -4.19
N SER A 278 -10.54 22.73 -5.52
CA SER A 278 -9.50 23.33 -6.36
C SER A 278 -9.40 24.85 -6.15
N ALA A 279 -10.56 25.54 -6.10
CA ALA A 279 -10.62 26.97 -5.84
C ALA A 279 -10.14 27.31 -4.41
N ARG A 280 -10.43 26.47 -3.41
CA ARG A 280 -9.94 26.61 -2.03
C ARG A 280 -8.41 26.50 -2.01
N ILE A 281 -7.85 25.43 -2.57
CA ILE A 281 -6.40 25.19 -2.64
C ILE A 281 -5.68 26.35 -3.35
N LYS A 282 -6.21 26.83 -4.49
CA LYS A 282 -5.66 28.00 -5.20
C LYS A 282 -5.56 29.23 -4.31
N ARG A 283 -6.61 29.53 -3.54
CA ARG A 283 -6.63 30.69 -2.64
C ARG A 283 -5.64 30.55 -1.50
N GLU A 284 -5.62 29.39 -0.85
CA GLU A 284 -4.75 29.13 0.30
C GLU A 284 -3.27 29.18 -0.08
N LEU A 285 -2.91 28.65 -1.23
CA LEU A 285 -1.54 28.68 -1.72
C LEU A 285 -1.17 29.99 -2.44
N GLY A 286 -2.13 30.88 -2.66
CA GLY A 286 -1.90 32.15 -3.36
C GLY A 286 -1.50 31.99 -4.82
N LEU A 287 -1.98 30.95 -5.49
CA LEU A 287 -1.66 30.64 -6.89
C LEU A 287 -2.45 31.57 -7.84
N LYS A 288 -1.73 32.37 -8.64
CA LYS A 288 -2.32 33.34 -9.55
C LYS A 288 -1.66 33.29 -10.92
N GLY A 289 -2.21 32.46 -11.82
CA GLY A 289 -1.74 32.39 -13.20
C GLY A 289 -0.37 31.76 -13.41
N GLN A 290 0.20 31.09 -12.41
CA GLN A 290 1.40 30.28 -12.56
C GLN A 290 1.06 28.96 -13.26
N ILE A 291 2.04 28.41 -13.96
CA ILE A 291 2.09 27.00 -14.34
C ILE A 291 2.27 26.18 -13.03
N ILE A 292 1.41 25.24 -12.80
CA ILE A 292 1.36 24.46 -11.55
C ILE A 292 1.84 23.05 -11.82
N GLY A 293 2.95 22.68 -11.20
CA GLY A 293 3.37 21.29 -11.10
C GLY A 293 2.88 20.65 -9.80
N VAL A 294 2.60 19.35 -9.81
CA VAL A 294 2.22 18.60 -8.60
C VAL A 294 3.07 17.36 -8.42
N GLY A 295 3.40 17.05 -7.17
CA GLY A 295 3.87 15.75 -6.70
C GLY A 295 2.97 15.30 -5.56
N LEU A 296 2.47 14.07 -5.62
CA LEU A 296 1.51 13.55 -4.67
C LEU A 296 1.94 12.17 -4.19
N ASP A 297 2.64 12.14 -3.05
CA ASP A 297 3.22 10.94 -2.48
C ASP A 297 3.15 10.98 -0.96
N ARG A 298 3.11 9.82 -0.31
CA ARG A 298 3.48 9.76 1.11
C ARG A 298 4.92 10.24 1.27
N VAL A 299 5.23 10.86 2.40
CA VAL A 299 6.62 11.20 2.73
C VAL A 299 7.36 9.90 3.06
N ASP A 300 8.09 9.39 2.06
CA ASP A 300 8.80 8.13 2.09
C ASP A 300 10.10 8.27 1.27
N TYR A 301 11.19 7.73 1.77
CA TYR A 301 12.51 7.84 1.12
C TYR A 301 12.58 7.13 -0.25
N THR A 302 11.62 6.25 -0.55
CA THR A 302 11.51 5.60 -1.86
C THR A 302 11.00 6.54 -2.94
N LYS A 303 10.36 7.66 -2.58
CA LYS A 303 9.62 8.54 -3.51
C LYS A 303 10.47 9.62 -4.19
N GLY A 304 11.74 9.79 -3.78
CA GLY A 304 12.66 10.73 -4.41
C GLY A 304 12.19 12.18 -4.34
N ILE A 305 11.60 12.60 -3.22
CA ILE A 305 11.10 13.99 -3.04
C ILE A 305 12.24 15.02 -3.00
N PRO A 306 13.36 14.79 -2.29
CA PRO A 306 14.54 15.65 -2.36
C PRO A 306 15.08 15.81 -3.77
N GLU A 307 15.20 14.71 -4.51
CA GLU A 307 15.67 14.68 -5.89
C GLU A 307 14.75 15.49 -6.82
N ARG A 308 13.44 15.42 -6.58
CA ARG A 308 12.42 16.21 -7.28
C ARG A 308 12.62 17.71 -7.01
N PHE A 309 12.87 18.10 -5.76
CA PHE A 309 13.11 19.50 -5.40
C PHE A 309 14.42 20.01 -6.00
N MET A 310 15.50 19.23 -5.97
CA MET A 310 16.75 19.57 -6.62
C MET A 310 16.60 19.72 -8.14
N ALA A 311 15.71 18.91 -8.77
CA ALA A 311 15.40 19.06 -10.19
C ALA A 311 14.69 20.39 -10.48
N ILE A 312 13.82 20.85 -9.59
CA ILE A 312 13.15 22.16 -9.70
C ILE A 312 14.18 23.30 -9.52
N ASP A 313 15.09 23.17 -8.56
CA ASP A 313 16.19 24.13 -8.38
C ASP A 313 17.01 24.25 -9.67
N ARG A 314 17.46 23.11 -10.19
CA ARG A 314 18.24 23.08 -11.44
C ARG A 314 17.47 23.64 -12.64
N PHE A 315 16.16 23.39 -12.72
CA PHE A 315 15.31 23.95 -13.77
C PHE A 315 15.27 25.48 -13.70
N LEU A 316 15.04 26.05 -12.52
CA LEU A 316 14.93 27.51 -12.31
C LEU A 316 16.30 28.23 -12.45
N GLU A 317 17.39 27.51 -12.20
CA GLU A 317 18.74 28.01 -12.49
C GLU A 317 18.99 28.10 -14.01
N LYS A 318 18.65 27.02 -14.72
CA LYS A 318 18.89 26.90 -16.17
C LYS A 318 17.94 27.76 -17.00
N TYR A 319 16.72 27.98 -16.52
CA TYR A 319 15.65 28.69 -17.21
C TYR A 319 15.07 29.81 -16.34
N PRO A 320 15.82 30.90 -16.12
CA PRO A 320 15.41 31.98 -15.22
C PRO A 320 14.11 32.68 -15.64
N GLU A 321 13.71 32.61 -16.91
CA GLU A 321 12.46 33.13 -17.44
C GLU A 321 11.21 32.48 -16.88
N TYR A 322 11.33 31.30 -16.22
CA TYR A 322 10.24 30.61 -15.52
C TYR A 322 10.10 31.02 -14.06
N ARG A 323 11.03 31.82 -13.50
CA ARG A 323 10.87 32.38 -12.16
C ARG A 323 9.62 33.21 -12.09
N ASN A 324 8.91 33.13 -10.97
CA ASN A 324 7.58 33.74 -10.76
C ASN A 324 6.45 33.25 -11.71
N LYS A 325 6.74 32.32 -12.62
CA LYS A 325 5.77 31.75 -13.57
C LYS A 325 5.40 30.30 -13.28
N ILE A 326 6.20 29.58 -12.51
CA ILE A 326 5.95 28.19 -12.16
C ILE A 326 5.91 28.02 -10.64
N THR A 327 5.00 27.24 -10.13
CA THR A 327 4.98 26.82 -8.73
C THR A 327 4.76 25.31 -8.65
N PHE A 328 5.61 24.63 -7.90
CA PHE A 328 5.46 23.22 -7.65
C PHE A 328 4.80 22.97 -6.28
N VAL A 329 3.76 22.17 -6.25
CA VAL A 329 3.01 21.80 -5.04
C VAL A 329 3.33 20.35 -4.72
N GLN A 330 4.08 20.14 -3.66
CA GLN A 330 4.26 18.80 -3.09
C GLN A 330 3.18 18.57 -2.06
N ALA A 331 2.33 17.60 -2.30
CA ALA A 331 1.32 17.15 -1.35
C ALA A 331 1.66 15.75 -0.85
N GLY A 332 1.48 15.52 0.45
CA GLY A 332 1.72 14.20 1.00
C GLY A 332 1.55 14.12 2.50
N ASN A 333 1.08 12.95 2.93
CA ASN A 333 0.94 12.65 4.35
C ASN A 333 2.29 12.23 4.93
N LEU A 334 2.58 12.68 6.14
CA LEU A 334 3.65 12.11 6.95
C LEU A 334 3.36 10.63 7.17
N SER A 335 4.38 9.81 7.04
CA SER A 335 4.28 8.36 7.21
C SER A 335 5.38 7.90 8.15
N ARG A 336 5.04 6.99 9.06
CA ARG A 336 6.01 6.25 9.89
C ARG A 336 7.00 7.15 10.66
N ILE A 337 6.54 8.31 11.15
CA ILE A 337 7.38 9.31 11.84
C ILE A 337 8.03 8.79 13.14
N HIS A 338 7.59 7.64 13.64
CA HIS A 338 8.21 6.94 14.77
C HIS A 338 9.55 6.28 14.39
N ILE A 339 9.76 6.00 13.10
CA ILE A 339 11.01 5.45 12.58
C ILE A 339 11.98 6.60 12.28
N ASP A 340 13.19 6.52 12.80
CA ASP A 340 14.21 7.59 12.70
C ASP A 340 14.53 7.94 11.24
N ASP A 341 14.75 6.96 10.37
CA ASP A 341 15.05 7.18 8.95
C ASP A 341 13.96 8.03 8.24
N TYR A 342 12.68 7.86 8.61
CA TYR A 342 11.58 8.65 8.04
C TYR A 342 11.52 10.07 8.62
N ARG A 343 11.86 10.23 9.90
CA ARG A 343 11.92 11.54 10.55
C ARG A 343 13.05 12.38 9.94
N GLU A 344 14.25 11.82 9.84
CA GLU A 344 15.41 12.48 9.23
C GLU A 344 15.15 12.83 7.76
N TYR A 345 14.50 11.93 7.03
CA TYR A 345 14.11 12.19 5.63
C TYR A 345 13.11 13.34 5.51
N ASN A 346 12.13 13.44 6.42
CA ASN A 346 11.20 14.55 6.45
C ASN A 346 11.88 15.89 6.75
N ASP A 347 12.83 15.91 7.67
CA ASP A 347 13.60 17.11 7.99
C ASP A 347 14.45 17.55 6.79
N LYS A 348 15.11 16.61 6.13
CA LYS A 348 15.86 16.86 4.87
C LYS A 348 14.98 17.48 3.77
N ILE A 349 13.75 16.97 3.58
CA ILE A 349 12.80 17.54 2.61
C ILE A 349 12.50 19.00 2.95
N TYR A 350 12.27 19.30 4.23
CA TYR A 350 11.95 20.64 4.67
C TYR A 350 13.12 21.60 4.47
N ASP A 351 14.33 21.20 4.84
CA ASP A 351 15.54 22.01 4.70
C ASP A 351 15.82 22.36 3.23
N ILE A 352 15.79 21.37 2.33
CA ILE A 352 15.98 21.59 0.88
C ILE A 352 14.91 22.53 0.34
N MET A 353 13.63 22.36 0.73
CA MET A 353 12.57 23.27 0.31
C MET A 353 12.81 24.69 0.78
N VAL A 354 13.22 24.90 2.03
CA VAL A 354 13.50 26.22 2.61
C VAL A 354 14.67 26.89 1.86
N GLU A 355 15.73 26.15 1.60
CA GLU A 355 16.91 26.65 0.87
C GLU A 355 16.52 27.12 -0.56
N ILE A 356 15.82 26.28 -1.31
CA ILE A 356 15.37 26.61 -2.68
C ILE A 356 14.40 27.79 -2.67
N ASN A 357 13.45 27.80 -1.75
CA ASN A 357 12.50 28.90 -1.63
C ASN A 357 13.20 30.23 -1.26
N HIS A 358 14.21 30.19 -0.40
CA HIS A 358 15.01 31.38 -0.07
C HIS A 358 15.82 31.88 -1.29
N LYS A 359 16.41 30.97 -2.07
CA LYS A 359 17.21 31.27 -3.25
C LYS A 359 16.42 32.01 -4.35
N TYR A 360 15.14 31.66 -4.54
CA TYR A 360 14.35 32.17 -5.67
C TYR A 360 13.17 33.06 -5.28
N ARG A 361 12.97 33.33 -4.01
CA ARG A 361 11.83 34.14 -3.56
C ARG A 361 11.75 35.49 -4.23
N GLU A 362 10.59 35.79 -4.84
CA GLU A 362 10.26 37.09 -5.41
C GLU A 362 8.92 37.60 -4.85
N GLY A 363 8.97 38.59 -3.97
CA GLY A 363 7.79 39.09 -3.28
C GLY A 363 7.08 38.02 -2.46
N ARG A 364 5.86 37.67 -2.88
CA ARG A 364 5.06 36.60 -2.24
C ARG A 364 5.20 35.24 -2.94
N TRP A 365 5.82 35.21 -4.12
CA TRP A 365 6.04 33.96 -4.83
C TRP A 365 7.20 33.17 -4.25
N ILE A 366 7.01 31.86 -4.17
CA ILE A 366 8.04 30.87 -3.87
C ILE A 366 7.84 29.67 -4.80
N PRO A 367 8.93 29.03 -5.26
CA PRO A 367 8.83 27.97 -6.26
C PRO A 367 8.20 26.68 -5.73
N ILE A 368 8.36 26.35 -4.44
CA ILE A 368 7.89 25.08 -3.87
C ILE A 368 6.92 25.34 -2.72
N ARG A 369 5.74 24.74 -2.81
CA ARG A 369 4.72 24.71 -1.75
C ARG A 369 4.58 23.31 -1.22
N LEU A 370 4.69 23.12 0.09
CA LEU A 370 4.51 21.83 0.74
C LEU A 370 3.17 21.80 1.49
N LEU A 371 2.31 20.87 1.10
CA LEU A 371 1.03 20.60 1.76
C LEU A 371 1.16 19.34 2.60
N LYS A 372 1.19 19.49 3.92
CA LYS A 372 1.19 18.39 4.90
C LYS A 372 -0.20 18.29 5.52
N SER A 373 -1.09 17.52 4.90
CA SER A 373 -2.43 17.27 5.44
C SER A 373 -2.92 15.89 5.01
N HIS A 374 -3.95 15.41 5.68
CA HIS A 374 -4.66 14.23 5.17
C HIS A 374 -5.46 14.63 3.94
N PHE A 375 -5.18 13.98 2.80
CA PHE A 375 -5.89 14.22 1.56
C PHE A 375 -6.95 13.12 1.36
N ASN A 376 -8.20 13.52 1.27
CA ASN A 376 -9.28 12.65 0.83
C ASN A 376 -9.30 12.57 -0.71
N ARG A 377 -10.19 11.74 -1.26
CA ARG A 377 -10.33 11.54 -2.70
C ARG A 377 -10.59 12.86 -3.46
N VAL A 378 -11.43 13.75 -2.91
CA VAL A 378 -11.77 15.03 -3.52
C VAL A 378 -10.55 15.96 -3.59
N SER A 379 -9.79 16.06 -2.51
CA SER A 379 -8.57 16.89 -2.47
C SER A 379 -7.48 16.36 -3.41
N VAL A 380 -7.33 15.04 -3.55
CA VAL A 380 -6.41 14.42 -4.52
C VAL A 380 -6.83 14.77 -5.96
N GLN A 381 -8.09 14.58 -6.30
CA GLN A 381 -8.61 14.93 -7.63
C GLN A 381 -8.49 16.44 -7.92
N ALA A 382 -8.72 17.28 -6.90
CA ALA A 382 -8.59 18.73 -7.01
C ALA A 382 -7.14 19.16 -7.31
N LEU A 383 -6.15 18.52 -6.67
CA LEU A 383 -4.73 18.76 -6.93
C LEU A 383 -4.33 18.37 -8.35
N TYR A 384 -4.75 17.22 -8.83
CA TYR A 384 -4.47 16.81 -10.23
C TYR A 384 -5.15 17.73 -11.24
N ARG A 385 -6.42 18.09 -11.01
CA ARG A 385 -7.15 19.00 -11.89
C ARG A 385 -6.58 20.42 -11.90
N LEU A 386 -6.00 20.87 -10.80
CA LEU A 386 -5.37 22.18 -10.65
C LEU A 386 -4.04 22.26 -11.38
N SER A 387 -3.34 21.14 -11.59
CA SER A 387 -1.98 21.09 -12.09
C SER A 387 -1.94 21.03 -13.62
N ASP A 388 -0.89 21.65 -14.19
CA ASP A 388 -0.54 21.57 -15.60
C ASP A 388 0.34 20.36 -15.90
N PHE A 389 1.08 19.87 -14.89
CA PHE A 389 1.89 18.66 -14.99
C PHE A 389 2.08 17.98 -13.61
N CYS A 390 2.37 16.67 -13.64
CA CYS A 390 2.69 15.87 -12.45
C CYS A 390 4.09 15.28 -12.58
N ILE A 391 4.86 15.29 -11.47
CA ILE A 391 6.16 14.62 -11.40
C ILE A 391 6.05 13.42 -10.48
N VAL A 392 6.37 12.24 -11.02
CA VAL A 392 6.56 10.99 -10.29
C VAL A 392 8.03 10.62 -10.37
N SER A 393 8.71 10.60 -9.23
CA SER A 393 10.18 10.46 -9.17
C SER A 393 10.63 9.36 -8.21
N SER A 394 9.79 8.33 -7.99
CA SER A 394 10.17 7.20 -7.14
C SER A 394 11.53 6.64 -7.57
N LEU A 395 12.42 6.37 -6.60
CA LEU A 395 13.77 5.87 -6.88
C LEU A 395 13.73 4.38 -7.27
N HIS A 396 12.96 3.60 -6.53
CA HIS A 396 12.67 2.19 -6.81
C HIS A 396 11.40 1.79 -6.06
N ASP A 397 10.26 1.70 -6.80
CA ASP A 397 8.94 1.49 -6.19
C ASP A 397 7.97 0.84 -7.21
#